data_2a787804487a0db2e9fab99f23223329
#
_entry.id   2a787804487a0db2e9fab99f23223329
#
_cell.length_a   1.000
_cell.length_b   1.000
_cell.length_c   1.000
_cell.angle_alpha   90.00
_cell.angle_beta   90.00
_cell.angle_gamma   90.00
#
_symmetry.space_group_name_H-M   'P 1'
#
loop_
_entity.id
_entity.type
_entity.pdbx_description
1 polymer ?
#
loop_
_entity_poly.entity_id
_entity_poly.type
_entity_poly.pdbx_seq_one_letter_code
_entity_poly.pdbx_strand_id
1 'polypeptide(L)'
;MQQKIAVLGPGSWGTALAQVLAENGHDVRIWGHRAEQVAEINTKHTNQRYLPELKLATAIRAFTEMAEALADVDAILFVVPTKAIRSVAQEVVMKMTPNTKPVIIHASKGLEQKTHKRISEILLEEIPVEQRKAVVVLSGPSHAEEVANHDITTVTAASTNTEAAKYVQRLFMNDYFRIYTNPDVIGVEMGAALKNIIAIGTGAIHGLGFGDNAKAAIMTRGLAEISRLGVAMGANPLTFIGLSGVGDLIVTGTSVHSRNWRAGNLLGQGQKLPEVLENMGMVVEGVNTTQAAMELADSMGVELSLIHISEPTRRRGIS
;
A
#
# COMPACT_ATOMS: atom_id res chain seq x y z
N MET A 1 12.82 2.38 23.34
CA MET A 1 14.12 1.77 22.93
C MET A 1 14.27 1.93 21.42
N GLN A 2 15.46 2.31 20.97
CA GLN A 2 15.79 2.38 19.55
C GLN A 2 15.71 0.99 18.93
N GLN A 3 15.07 0.87 17.75
CA GLN A 3 14.97 -0.35 16.97
C GLN A 3 15.71 -0.17 15.64
N LYS A 4 16.19 -1.26 15.05
CA LYS A 4 16.79 -1.27 13.71
C LYS A 4 15.73 -1.73 12.70
N ILE A 5 15.43 -0.91 11.71
CA ILE A 5 14.33 -1.15 10.78
C ILE A 5 14.83 -1.04 9.36
N ALA A 6 14.65 -2.11 8.58
CA ALA A 6 14.86 -2.07 7.14
C ALA A 6 13.57 -1.66 6.42
N VAL A 7 13.63 -0.67 5.55
CA VAL A 7 12.55 -0.22 4.68
C VAL A 7 12.89 -0.61 3.24
N LEU A 8 12.13 -1.53 2.68
CA LEU A 8 12.35 -2.05 1.33
C LEU A 8 11.49 -1.30 0.32
N GLY A 9 12.12 -0.42 -0.46
CA GLY A 9 11.47 0.38 -1.48
C GLY A 9 11.45 1.87 -1.18
N PRO A 10 12.38 2.67 -1.76
CA PRO A 10 12.48 4.12 -1.58
C PRO A 10 11.51 4.90 -2.50
N GLY A 11 10.26 4.44 -2.61
CA GLY A 11 9.17 5.19 -3.22
C GLY A 11 8.65 6.30 -2.30
N SER A 12 7.65 7.09 -2.73
CA SER A 12 7.08 8.16 -1.90
C SER A 12 6.66 7.63 -0.52
N TRP A 13 5.88 6.55 -0.48
CA TRP A 13 5.36 6.02 0.79
C TRP A 13 6.46 5.40 1.66
N GLY A 14 7.39 4.64 1.07
CA GLY A 14 8.53 4.10 1.83
C GLY A 14 9.43 5.17 2.41
N THR A 15 9.65 6.26 1.68
CA THR A 15 10.43 7.42 2.13
C THR A 15 9.72 8.16 3.28
N ALA A 16 8.41 8.41 3.16
CA ALA A 16 7.63 9.04 4.23
C ALA A 16 7.62 8.20 5.52
N LEU A 17 7.40 6.88 5.40
CA LEU A 17 7.43 5.98 6.57
C LEU A 17 8.83 5.87 7.20
N ALA A 18 9.89 5.89 6.38
CA ALA A 18 11.26 5.93 6.88
C ALA A 18 11.54 7.21 7.68
N GLN A 19 11.00 8.35 7.24
CA GLN A 19 11.08 9.61 7.96
C GLN A 19 10.39 9.54 9.32
N VAL A 20 9.13 9.05 9.37
CA VAL A 20 8.37 8.85 10.62
C VAL A 20 9.18 7.99 11.62
N LEU A 21 9.74 6.87 11.15
CA LEU A 21 10.54 5.98 11.99
C LEU A 21 11.82 6.65 12.51
N ALA A 22 12.50 7.41 11.67
CA ALA A 22 13.72 8.12 12.05
C ALA A 22 13.46 9.24 13.07
N GLU A 23 12.35 9.98 12.90
CA GLU A 23 11.89 10.99 13.85
C GLU A 23 11.52 10.40 15.21
N ASN A 24 11.03 9.16 15.22
CA ASN A 24 10.78 8.39 16.44
C ASN A 24 12.08 7.82 17.08
N GLY A 25 13.25 8.16 16.54
CA GLY A 25 14.55 7.80 17.09
C GLY A 25 15.03 6.40 16.75
N HIS A 26 14.52 5.79 15.68
CA HIS A 26 14.94 4.46 15.23
C HIS A 26 16.15 4.52 14.27
N ASP A 27 16.95 3.42 14.18
CA ASP A 27 17.98 3.21 13.14
C ASP A 27 17.27 2.72 11.87
N VAL A 28 17.13 3.60 10.87
CA VAL A 28 16.36 3.32 9.65
C VAL A 28 17.30 3.11 8.47
N ARG A 29 17.12 1.96 7.82
CA ARG A 29 17.90 1.53 6.67
C ARG A 29 16.99 1.31 5.47
N ILE A 30 17.15 2.15 4.45
CA ILE A 30 16.37 2.04 3.22
C ILE A 30 17.13 1.18 2.22
N TRP A 31 16.47 0.16 1.67
CA TRP A 31 17.01 -0.57 0.53
C TRP A 31 16.35 -0.13 -0.77
N GLY A 32 17.17 0.14 -1.79
CA GLY A 32 16.73 0.47 -3.13
C GLY A 32 17.76 0.08 -4.18
N HIS A 33 17.29 -0.44 -5.32
CA HIS A 33 18.15 -0.97 -6.39
C HIS A 33 18.83 0.11 -7.25
N ARG A 34 18.48 1.39 -7.10
CA ARG A 34 19.08 2.50 -7.88
C ARG A 34 20.19 3.18 -7.11
N ALA A 35 21.44 2.98 -7.56
CA ALA A 35 22.63 3.55 -6.92
C ALA A 35 22.58 5.09 -6.80
N GLU A 36 22.07 5.79 -7.81
CA GLU A 36 21.93 7.24 -7.81
C GLU A 36 20.98 7.73 -6.71
N GLN A 37 19.84 7.05 -6.53
CA GLN A 37 18.87 7.37 -5.48
C GLN A 37 19.43 7.10 -4.08
N VAL A 38 20.15 6.00 -3.92
CA VAL A 38 20.81 5.64 -2.67
C VAL A 38 21.89 6.67 -2.32
N ALA A 39 22.70 7.07 -3.30
CA ALA A 39 23.70 8.13 -3.13
C ALA A 39 23.07 9.48 -2.76
N GLU A 40 21.97 9.86 -3.42
CA GLU A 40 21.24 11.08 -3.10
C GLU A 40 20.72 11.09 -1.64
N ILE A 41 20.09 10.00 -1.20
CA ILE A 41 19.59 9.89 0.17
C ILE A 41 20.75 10.03 1.17
N ASN A 42 21.89 9.36 0.95
CA ASN A 42 23.01 9.37 1.87
C ASN A 42 23.79 10.69 1.89
N THR A 43 23.89 11.39 0.77
CA THR A 43 24.76 12.58 0.67
C THR A 43 23.99 13.88 0.78
N LYS A 44 22.78 13.92 0.22
CA LYS A 44 21.94 15.14 0.17
C LYS A 44 20.80 15.10 1.17
N HIS A 45 20.48 13.93 1.73
CA HIS A 45 19.30 13.69 2.56
C HIS A 45 18.02 14.17 1.87
N THR A 46 17.84 13.80 0.59
CA THR A 46 16.67 14.10 -0.23
C THR A 46 16.29 12.87 -1.07
N ASN A 47 15.05 12.85 -1.56
CA ASN A 47 14.58 11.89 -2.54
C ASN A 47 13.72 12.63 -3.57
N GLN A 48 14.37 13.45 -4.39
CA GLN A 48 13.77 14.42 -5.32
C GLN A 48 12.73 13.81 -6.25
N ARG A 49 12.95 12.58 -6.67
CA ARG A 49 12.04 11.88 -7.58
C ARG A 49 10.66 11.61 -6.96
N TYR A 50 10.61 11.40 -5.65
CA TYR A 50 9.42 10.88 -4.97
C TYR A 50 8.79 11.83 -3.95
N LEU A 51 9.61 12.56 -3.21
CA LEU A 51 9.18 13.59 -2.25
C LEU A 51 10.16 14.77 -2.31
N PRO A 52 10.06 15.61 -3.35
CA PRO A 52 11.03 16.67 -3.62
C PRO A 52 11.15 17.70 -2.51
N GLU A 53 10.08 17.97 -1.77
CA GLU A 53 10.04 18.97 -0.72
C GLU A 53 10.54 18.44 0.64
N LEU A 54 10.69 17.11 0.77
CA LEU A 54 11.08 16.51 2.06
C LEU A 54 12.60 16.51 2.24
N LYS A 55 13.05 17.09 3.35
CA LYS A 55 14.41 16.91 3.85
C LYS A 55 14.44 15.74 4.81
N LEU A 56 15.18 14.70 4.47
CA LEU A 56 15.27 13.48 5.26
C LEU A 56 16.12 13.67 6.52
N ALA A 57 15.74 12.99 7.60
CA ALA A 57 16.54 12.89 8.81
C ALA A 57 17.92 12.27 8.50
N THR A 58 18.98 12.85 9.05
CA THR A 58 20.37 12.41 8.83
C THR A 58 20.65 10.99 9.38
N ALA A 59 19.79 10.50 10.25
CA ALA A 59 19.84 9.14 10.77
C ALA A 59 19.44 8.07 9.75
N ILE A 60 18.76 8.45 8.64
CA ILE A 60 18.39 7.53 7.57
C ILE A 60 19.61 7.21 6.72
N ARG A 61 19.88 5.92 6.55
CA ARG A 61 20.92 5.41 5.66
C ARG A 61 20.28 4.57 4.55
N ALA A 62 20.77 4.69 3.33
CA ALA A 62 20.30 3.92 2.19
C ALA A 62 21.37 2.98 1.65
N PHE A 63 20.95 1.84 1.11
CA PHE A 63 21.82 0.75 0.65
C PHE A 63 21.32 0.20 -0.68
N THR A 64 22.24 -0.14 -1.58
CA THR A 64 21.94 -0.96 -2.76
C THR A 64 22.00 -2.45 -2.44
N GLU A 65 22.90 -2.83 -1.52
CA GLU A 65 23.04 -4.21 -1.07
C GLU A 65 22.02 -4.53 0.02
N MET A 66 21.12 -5.47 -0.28
CA MET A 66 20.03 -5.84 0.64
C MET A 66 20.58 -6.42 1.96
N ALA A 67 21.66 -7.20 1.92
CA ALA A 67 22.25 -7.77 3.12
C ALA A 67 22.71 -6.71 4.15
N GLU A 68 23.21 -5.57 3.67
CA GLU A 68 23.61 -4.45 4.55
C GLU A 68 22.40 -3.77 5.19
N ALA A 69 21.32 -3.59 4.42
CA ALA A 69 20.08 -3.04 4.96
C ALA A 69 19.44 -3.97 6.00
N LEU A 70 19.57 -5.29 5.83
CA LEU A 70 18.95 -6.32 6.67
C LEU A 70 19.81 -6.75 7.88
N ALA A 71 21.02 -6.20 8.07
CA ALA A 71 21.92 -6.64 9.13
C ALA A 71 21.32 -6.40 10.53
N ASP A 72 21.01 -7.47 11.26
CA ASP A 72 20.51 -7.49 12.66
C ASP A 72 19.27 -6.61 12.89
N VAL A 73 18.32 -6.60 11.97
CA VAL A 73 17.11 -5.78 12.06
C VAL A 73 16.05 -6.40 12.98
N ASP A 74 15.32 -5.54 13.69
CA ASP A 74 14.16 -5.90 14.54
C ASP A 74 12.86 -5.98 13.74
N ALA A 75 12.76 -5.21 12.65
CA ALA A 75 11.61 -5.19 11.74
C ALA A 75 12.05 -4.95 10.29
N ILE A 76 11.25 -5.50 9.36
CA ILE A 76 11.41 -5.29 7.91
C ILE A 76 10.09 -4.76 7.37
N LEU A 77 10.12 -3.58 6.76
CA LEU A 77 8.97 -2.92 6.17
C LEU A 77 9.00 -3.01 4.63
N PHE A 78 8.06 -3.75 4.05
CA PHE A 78 7.89 -3.87 2.61
C PHE A 78 7.00 -2.75 2.07
N VAL A 79 7.54 -1.92 1.17
CA VAL A 79 6.84 -0.82 0.48
C VAL A 79 7.16 -0.84 -1.00
N VAL A 80 7.25 -2.02 -1.56
CA VAL A 80 7.47 -2.26 -2.99
C VAL A 80 6.14 -2.50 -3.73
N PRO A 81 6.08 -2.32 -5.05
CA PRO A 81 4.89 -2.67 -5.83
C PRO A 81 4.48 -4.13 -5.63
N THR A 82 3.17 -4.41 -5.67
CA THR A 82 2.61 -5.76 -5.41
C THR A 82 3.29 -6.85 -6.23
N LYS A 83 3.58 -6.59 -7.51
CA LYS A 83 4.28 -7.54 -8.41
C LYS A 83 5.69 -7.93 -7.97
N ALA A 84 6.32 -7.14 -7.10
CA ALA A 84 7.69 -7.37 -6.62
C ALA A 84 7.73 -8.03 -5.24
N ILE A 85 6.61 -8.12 -4.52
CA ILE A 85 6.57 -8.61 -3.13
C ILE A 85 7.21 -10.00 -3.03
N ARG A 86 6.80 -10.94 -3.86
CA ARG A 86 7.28 -12.33 -3.81
C ARG A 86 8.79 -12.43 -4.03
N SER A 87 9.29 -11.83 -5.10
CA SER A 87 10.72 -11.87 -5.40
C SER A 87 11.57 -11.16 -4.34
N VAL A 88 11.10 -10.03 -3.82
CA VAL A 88 11.79 -9.32 -2.73
C VAL A 88 11.75 -10.12 -1.43
N ALA A 89 10.64 -10.82 -1.11
CA ALA A 89 10.55 -11.69 0.05
C ALA A 89 11.54 -12.87 -0.04
N GLN A 90 11.65 -13.49 -1.22
CA GLN A 90 12.64 -14.54 -1.48
C GLN A 90 14.08 -14.03 -1.29
N GLU A 91 14.37 -12.83 -1.78
CA GLU A 91 15.69 -12.22 -1.61
C GLU A 91 15.98 -11.90 -0.13
N VAL A 92 14.99 -11.42 0.62
CA VAL A 92 15.09 -11.21 2.07
C VAL A 92 15.49 -12.48 2.79
N VAL A 93 14.84 -13.61 2.48
CA VAL A 93 15.15 -14.90 3.11
C VAL A 93 16.60 -15.33 2.86
N MET A 94 17.12 -15.08 1.65
CA MET A 94 18.50 -15.43 1.29
C MET A 94 19.55 -14.49 1.91
N LYS A 95 19.18 -13.23 2.17
CA LYS A 95 20.13 -12.17 2.56
C LYS A 95 20.03 -11.78 4.05
N MET A 96 19.00 -12.20 4.74
CA MET A 96 18.79 -11.87 6.14
C MET A 96 19.85 -12.54 7.02
N THR A 97 20.25 -11.85 8.08
CA THR A 97 21.18 -12.39 9.09
C THR A 97 20.64 -13.69 9.68
N PRO A 98 21.42 -14.78 9.69
CA PRO A 98 21.01 -16.05 10.29
C PRO A 98 20.54 -15.88 11.75
N ASN A 99 19.50 -16.65 12.13
CA ASN A 99 18.92 -16.65 13.48
C ASN A 99 18.22 -15.33 13.89
N THR A 100 18.09 -14.35 13.02
CA THR A 100 17.22 -13.20 13.28
C THR A 100 15.77 -13.53 13.00
N LYS A 101 14.85 -12.96 13.80
CA LYS A 101 13.39 -13.10 13.62
C LYS A 101 12.75 -11.73 13.70
N PRO A 102 12.84 -10.91 12.64
CA PRO A 102 12.20 -9.60 12.63
C PRO A 102 10.67 -9.71 12.59
N VAL A 103 9.99 -8.64 12.98
CA VAL A 103 8.58 -8.44 12.61
C VAL A 103 8.54 -8.01 11.15
N ILE A 104 7.76 -8.72 10.35
CA ILE A 104 7.54 -8.40 8.94
C ILE A 104 6.34 -7.45 8.84
N ILE A 105 6.55 -6.29 8.26
CA ILE A 105 5.53 -5.27 8.08
C ILE A 105 5.37 -5.03 6.59
N HIS A 106 4.16 -4.87 6.09
CA HIS A 106 3.96 -4.35 4.75
C HIS A 106 2.97 -3.19 4.71
N ALA A 107 3.23 -2.25 3.81
CA ALA A 107 2.36 -1.13 3.53
C ALA A 107 2.00 -1.03 2.03
N SER A 108 2.29 -2.10 1.28
CA SER A 108 1.89 -2.26 -0.11
C SER A 108 0.41 -2.64 -0.20
N LYS A 109 -0.25 -2.24 -1.29
CA LYS A 109 -1.70 -2.36 -1.46
C LYS A 109 -2.02 -3.01 -2.81
N GLY A 110 -2.68 -4.16 -2.82
CA GLY A 110 -3.06 -4.90 -4.03
C GLY A 110 -3.18 -6.39 -3.80
N LEU A 111 -3.52 -7.12 -4.86
CA LEU A 111 -3.56 -8.58 -4.92
C LEU A 111 -2.53 -9.08 -5.94
N GLU A 112 -1.90 -10.23 -5.66
CA GLU A 112 -1.00 -10.86 -6.62
C GLU A 112 -1.79 -11.35 -7.83
N GLN A 113 -1.33 -10.99 -9.03
CA GLN A 113 -1.92 -11.53 -10.25
C GLN A 113 -1.73 -13.04 -10.32
N LYS A 114 -2.61 -13.76 -10.98
CA LYS A 114 -2.66 -15.22 -11.14
C LYS A 114 -3.04 -16.01 -9.89
N THR A 115 -2.49 -15.71 -8.73
CA THR A 115 -2.79 -16.44 -7.49
C THR A 115 -3.90 -15.79 -6.68
N HIS A 116 -4.19 -14.50 -6.93
CA HIS A 116 -5.12 -13.63 -6.22
C HIS A 116 -4.82 -13.49 -4.71
N LYS A 117 -3.60 -13.88 -4.29
CA LYS A 117 -3.18 -13.83 -2.89
C LYS A 117 -3.03 -12.40 -2.39
N ARG A 118 -3.43 -12.21 -1.15
CA ARG A 118 -3.13 -11.02 -0.38
C ARG A 118 -1.63 -10.95 -0.07
N ILE A 119 -1.11 -9.76 0.14
CA ILE A 119 0.34 -9.57 0.37
C ILE A 119 0.79 -10.33 1.62
N SER A 120 -0.03 -10.34 2.69
CA SER A 120 0.29 -11.11 3.90
C SER A 120 0.43 -12.61 3.62
N GLU A 121 -0.39 -13.19 2.73
CA GLU A 121 -0.30 -14.60 2.34
C GLU A 121 1.01 -14.88 1.59
N ILE A 122 1.40 -14.00 0.67
CA ILE A 122 2.67 -14.12 -0.05
C ILE A 122 3.84 -14.09 0.95
N LEU A 123 3.85 -13.15 1.88
CA LEU A 123 4.91 -13.02 2.89
C LEU A 123 4.95 -14.22 3.83
N LEU A 124 3.78 -14.80 4.18
CA LEU A 124 3.70 -16.01 4.99
C LEU A 124 4.20 -17.26 4.26
N GLU A 125 4.03 -17.33 2.94
CA GLU A 125 4.56 -18.42 2.11
C GLU A 125 6.07 -18.32 1.93
N GLU A 126 6.57 -17.14 1.58
CA GLU A 126 7.96 -16.98 1.19
C GLU A 126 8.92 -16.87 2.39
N ILE A 127 8.48 -16.28 3.51
CA ILE A 127 9.34 -16.12 4.69
C ILE A 127 8.98 -17.19 5.73
N PRO A 128 9.86 -18.18 6.01
CA PRO A 128 9.61 -19.24 6.97
C PRO A 128 9.31 -18.73 8.38
N VAL A 129 8.51 -19.49 9.15
CA VAL A 129 8.15 -19.13 10.53
C VAL A 129 9.36 -19.02 11.47
N GLU A 130 10.44 -19.73 11.14
CA GLU A 130 11.70 -19.70 11.87
C GLU A 130 12.44 -18.37 11.67
N GLN A 131 12.14 -17.65 10.58
CA GLN A 131 12.79 -16.40 10.17
C GLN A 131 11.90 -15.17 10.35
N ARG A 132 10.73 -15.28 11.00
CA ARG A 132 9.86 -14.14 11.31
C ARG A 132 9.18 -14.31 12.67
N LYS A 133 8.86 -13.19 13.32
CA LYS A 133 8.02 -13.19 14.54
C LYS A 133 6.54 -13.17 14.17
N ALA A 134 6.15 -12.32 13.26
CA ALA A 134 4.76 -12.13 12.80
C ALA A 134 4.74 -11.33 11.49
N VAL A 135 3.59 -11.30 10.82
CA VAL A 135 3.29 -10.39 9.72
C VAL A 135 2.27 -9.36 10.19
N VAL A 136 2.50 -8.08 9.88
CA VAL A 136 1.63 -6.95 10.23
C VAL A 136 1.38 -6.11 8.98
N VAL A 137 0.12 -5.78 8.75
CA VAL A 137 -0.32 -4.89 7.66
C VAL A 137 -0.42 -3.47 8.19
N LEU A 138 0.16 -2.49 7.51
CA LEU A 138 0.00 -1.07 7.80
C LEU A 138 -0.82 -0.43 6.68
N SER A 139 -2.04 0.04 6.97
CA SER A 139 -2.94 0.62 5.98
C SER A 139 -3.92 1.63 6.58
N GLY A 140 -4.41 2.55 5.75
CA GLY A 140 -5.35 3.60 6.13
C GLY A 140 -5.22 4.81 5.22
N PRO A 141 -5.99 5.90 5.47
CA PRO A 141 -5.93 7.15 4.72
C PRO A 141 -4.58 7.82 4.96
N SER A 142 -3.72 7.84 3.93
CA SER A 142 -2.34 8.30 4.09
C SER A 142 -1.72 8.62 2.73
N HIS A 143 -1.69 9.89 2.36
CA HIS A 143 -0.86 10.37 1.26
C HIS A 143 0.56 10.64 1.78
N ALA A 144 1.56 10.19 1.02
CA ALA A 144 2.95 10.32 1.44
C ALA A 144 3.39 11.78 1.59
N GLU A 145 2.85 12.65 0.74
CA GLU A 145 3.09 14.08 0.74
C GLU A 145 2.56 14.75 2.02
N GLU A 146 1.36 14.39 2.47
CA GLU A 146 0.76 14.90 3.69
C GLU A 146 1.52 14.42 4.94
N VAL A 147 1.90 13.14 4.96
CA VAL A 147 2.74 12.60 6.06
C VAL A 147 4.11 13.28 6.10
N ALA A 148 4.71 13.54 4.93
CA ALA A 148 5.98 14.26 4.84
C ALA A 148 5.89 15.71 5.37
N ASN A 149 4.71 16.32 5.29
CA ASN A 149 4.42 17.65 5.83
C ASN A 149 3.95 17.63 7.30
N HIS A 150 4.00 16.47 7.98
CA HIS A 150 3.52 16.28 9.35
C HIS A 150 2.02 16.55 9.53
N ASP A 151 1.21 16.39 8.47
CA ASP A 151 -0.24 16.46 8.60
C ASP A 151 -0.78 15.28 9.41
N ILE A 152 -1.80 15.55 10.23
CA ILE A 152 -2.38 14.53 11.11
C ILE A 152 -2.85 13.34 10.29
N THR A 153 -2.19 12.21 10.47
CA THR A 153 -2.46 10.97 9.75
C THR A 153 -2.80 9.85 10.72
N THR A 154 -3.85 9.11 10.39
CA THR A 154 -4.28 7.98 11.21
C THR A 154 -4.40 6.72 10.35
N VAL A 155 -3.69 5.64 10.74
CA VAL A 155 -3.68 4.37 10.03
C VAL A 155 -3.93 3.18 10.96
N THR A 156 -4.06 1.99 10.40
CA THR A 156 -4.29 0.73 11.11
C THR A 156 -3.08 -0.18 10.95
N ALA A 157 -2.62 -0.77 12.06
CA ALA A 157 -1.73 -1.91 12.09
C ALA A 157 -2.55 -3.17 12.33
N ALA A 158 -2.65 -4.07 11.33
CA ALA A 158 -3.44 -5.28 11.43
C ALA A 158 -2.57 -6.53 11.50
N SER A 159 -2.85 -7.40 12.48
CA SER A 159 -2.20 -8.70 12.63
C SER A 159 -3.06 -9.63 13.49
N THR A 160 -3.04 -10.92 13.18
CA THR A 160 -3.58 -11.96 14.07
C THR A 160 -2.78 -12.08 15.37
N ASN A 161 -1.53 -11.60 15.38
CA ASN A 161 -0.69 -11.46 16.55
C ASN A 161 -0.83 -10.05 17.13
N THR A 162 -1.64 -9.92 18.19
CA THR A 162 -1.93 -8.62 18.83
C THR A 162 -0.67 -7.91 19.34
N GLU A 163 0.31 -8.64 19.86
CA GLU A 163 1.55 -8.03 20.37
C GLU A 163 2.42 -7.48 19.23
N ALA A 164 2.42 -8.15 18.07
CA ALA A 164 3.08 -7.62 16.88
C ALA A 164 2.38 -6.36 16.34
N ALA A 165 1.05 -6.32 16.33
CA ALA A 165 0.30 -5.10 15.96
C ALA A 165 0.61 -3.93 16.91
N LYS A 166 0.62 -4.18 18.24
CA LYS A 166 1.03 -3.16 19.24
C LYS A 166 2.50 -2.76 19.12
N TYR A 167 3.38 -3.69 18.75
CA TYR A 167 4.78 -3.37 18.50
C TYR A 167 4.90 -2.39 17.33
N VAL A 168 4.23 -2.64 16.20
CA VAL A 168 4.21 -1.73 15.05
C VAL A 168 3.56 -0.39 15.41
N GLN A 169 2.49 -0.39 16.22
CA GLN A 169 1.89 0.83 16.75
C GLN A 169 2.95 1.68 17.47
N ARG A 170 3.74 1.09 18.37
CA ARG A 170 4.79 1.82 19.12
C ARG A 170 5.93 2.32 18.24
N LEU A 171 6.26 1.62 17.13
CA LEU A 171 7.30 2.06 16.20
C LEU A 171 6.96 3.38 15.51
N PHE A 172 5.71 3.52 15.08
CA PHE A 172 5.30 4.63 14.22
C PHE A 172 4.57 5.77 14.95
N MET A 173 3.98 5.50 16.13
CA MET A 173 3.15 6.49 16.81
C MET A 173 3.96 7.71 17.27
N ASN A 174 3.48 8.91 16.91
CA ASN A 174 3.99 10.21 17.38
C ASN A 174 2.85 11.24 17.37
N ASP A 175 3.18 12.53 17.46
CA ASP A 175 2.19 13.61 17.60
C ASP A 175 1.31 13.81 16.37
N TYR A 176 1.79 13.47 15.16
CA TYR A 176 1.05 13.62 13.91
C TYR A 176 0.70 12.28 13.24
N PHE A 177 1.32 11.16 13.64
CA PHE A 177 1.08 9.85 13.05
C PHE A 177 0.51 8.89 14.09
N ARG A 178 -0.80 8.58 13.98
CA ARG A 178 -1.52 7.75 14.94
C ARG A 178 -1.85 6.39 14.37
N ILE A 179 -1.66 5.34 15.17
CA ILE A 179 -1.94 3.96 14.79
C ILE A 179 -3.00 3.33 15.68
N TYR A 180 -4.01 2.72 15.05
CA TYR A 180 -4.95 1.81 15.71
C TYR A 180 -4.63 0.37 15.35
N THR A 181 -4.83 -0.56 16.28
CA THR A 181 -4.63 -1.99 16.03
C THR A 181 -5.93 -2.67 15.61
N ASN A 182 -5.82 -3.68 14.73
CA ASN A 182 -6.97 -4.47 14.26
C ASN A 182 -6.54 -5.95 14.09
N PRO A 183 -7.29 -6.96 14.57
CA PRO A 183 -6.99 -8.37 14.33
C PRO A 183 -7.38 -8.85 12.92
N ASP A 184 -8.25 -8.11 12.19
CA ASP A 184 -8.77 -8.48 10.88
C ASP A 184 -7.81 -8.08 9.75
N VAL A 185 -6.82 -8.93 9.50
CA VAL A 185 -5.85 -8.77 8.40
C VAL A 185 -6.55 -8.80 7.04
N ILE A 186 -7.54 -9.69 6.87
CA ILE A 186 -8.26 -9.88 5.60
C ILE A 186 -8.98 -8.58 5.22
N GLY A 187 -9.79 -8.04 6.13
CA GLY A 187 -10.57 -6.83 5.87
C GLY A 187 -9.68 -5.61 5.59
N VAL A 188 -8.57 -5.46 6.35
CA VAL A 188 -7.62 -4.35 6.15
C VAL A 188 -6.95 -4.43 4.78
N GLU A 189 -6.48 -5.61 4.35
CA GLU A 189 -5.85 -5.78 3.04
C GLU A 189 -6.83 -5.64 1.88
N MET A 190 -8.03 -6.25 1.99
CA MET A 190 -9.05 -6.17 0.94
C MET A 190 -9.57 -4.74 0.77
N GLY A 191 -9.83 -4.02 1.85
CA GLY A 191 -10.17 -2.60 1.80
C GLY A 191 -9.10 -1.78 1.07
N ALA A 192 -7.83 -1.97 1.46
CA ALA A 192 -6.70 -1.27 0.88
C ALA A 192 -6.44 -1.60 -0.60
N ALA A 193 -6.68 -2.84 -1.02
CA ALA A 193 -6.47 -3.27 -2.40
C ALA A 193 -7.59 -2.76 -3.33
N LEU A 194 -8.85 -3.02 -2.94
CA LEU A 194 -10.01 -2.78 -3.80
C LEU A 194 -10.41 -1.31 -3.92
N LYS A 195 -10.12 -0.48 -2.89
CA LYS A 195 -10.36 0.98 -2.98
C LYS A 195 -9.72 1.63 -4.20
N ASN A 196 -8.56 1.11 -4.65
CA ASN A 196 -7.83 1.64 -5.79
C ASN A 196 -8.62 1.52 -7.09
N ILE A 197 -9.45 0.48 -7.21
CA ILE A 197 -10.38 0.28 -8.35
C ILE A 197 -11.46 1.37 -8.33
N ILE A 198 -12.07 1.57 -7.16
CA ILE A 198 -13.11 2.58 -6.99
C ILE A 198 -12.54 3.99 -7.20
N ALA A 199 -11.30 4.24 -6.82
CA ALA A 199 -10.63 5.52 -7.07
C ALA A 199 -10.43 5.79 -8.56
N ILE A 200 -10.15 4.78 -9.39
CA ILE A 200 -10.16 4.92 -10.86
C ILE A 200 -11.57 5.32 -11.33
N GLY A 201 -12.62 4.65 -10.85
CA GLY A 201 -14.00 4.97 -11.20
C GLY A 201 -14.40 6.39 -10.81
N THR A 202 -14.06 6.86 -9.60
CA THR A 202 -14.36 8.23 -9.16
C THR A 202 -13.59 9.26 -9.98
N GLY A 203 -12.34 8.98 -10.34
CA GLY A 203 -11.57 9.80 -11.27
C GLY A 203 -12.20 9.86 -12.66
N ALA A 204 -12.63 8.73 -13.21
CA ALA A 204 -13.28 8.67 -14.53
C ALA A 204 -14.59 9.49 -14.56
N ILE A 205 -15.41 9.38 -13.53
CA ILE A 205 -16.65 10.20 -13.38
C ILE A 205 -16.30 11.69 -13.34
N HIS A 206 -15.23 12.07 -12.64
CA HIS A 206 -14.77 13.46 -12.63
C HIS A 206 -14.31 13.92 -14.02
N GLY A 207 -13.51 13.11 -14.72
CA GLY A 207 -13.05 13.41 -16.08
C GLY A 207 -14.16 13.54 -17.10
N LEU A 208 -15.28 12.83 -16.92
CA LEU A 208 -16.52 12.95 -17.70
C LEU A 208 -17.36 14.20 -17.35
N GLY A 209 -16.95 14.99 -16.35
CA GLY A 209 -17.63 16.21 -15.93
C GLY A 209 -18.80 16.02 -14.96
N PHE A 210 -18.95 14.82 -14.37
CA PHE A 210 -20.00 14.60 -13.35
C PHE A 210 -19.61 15.17 -11.99
N GLY A 211 -20.60 15.63 -11.23
CA GLY A 211 -20.42 16.27 -9.93
C GLY A 211 -20.29 15.28 -8.75
N ASP A 212 -20.36 15.85 -7.53
CA ASP A 212 -20.08 15.13 -6.29
C ASP A 212 -21.15 14.07 -5.94
N ASN A 213 -22.41 14.26 -6.38
CA ASN A 213 -23.44 13.23 -6.18
C ASN A 213 -23.07 11.89 -6.87
N ALA A 214 -22.56 11.95 -8.10
CA ALA A 214 -22.12 10.76 -8.82
C ALA A 214 -20.90 10.12 -8.18
N LYS A 215 -19.93 10.93 -7.68
CA LYS A 215 -18.76 10.44 -6.94
C LYS A 215 -19.17 9.76 -5.63
N ALA A 216 -20.08 10.37 -4.87
CA ALA A 216 -20.60 9.80 -3.63
C ALA A 216 -21.32 8.46 -3.89
N ALA A 217 -22.12 8.39 -4.95
CA ALA A 217 -22.84 7.17 -5.34
C ALA A 217 -21.86 6.02 -5.66
N ILE A 218 -20.83 6.27 -6.48
CA ILE A 218 -19.86 5.22 -6.85
C ILE A 218 -19.01 4.79 -5.65
N MET A 219 -18.63 5.71 -4.75
CA MET A 219 -17.88 5.38 -3.53
C MET A 219 -18.72 4.52 -2.58
N THR A 220 -19.99 4.89 -2.36
CA THR A 220 -20.90 4.13 -1.49
C THR A 220 -21.18 2.72 -2.05
N ARG A 221 -21.48 2.64 -3.34
CA ARG A 221 -21.72 1.35 -4.00
C ARG A 221 -20.44 0.50 -4.05
N GLY A 222 -19.29 1.13 -4.35
CA GLY A 222 -18.01 0.47 -4.37
C GLY A 222 -17.61 -0.08 -3.01
N LEU A 223 -17.84 0.67 -1.93
CA LEU A 223 -17.58 0.18 -0.56
C LEU A 223 -18.45 -1.05 -0.23
N ALA A 224 -19.71 -1.08 -0.67
CA ALA A 224 -20.57 -2.24 -0.48
C ALA A 224 -20.05 -3.48 -1.24
N GLU A 225 -19.49 -3.31 -2.44
CA GLU A 225 -18.88 -4.39 -3.22
C GLU A 225 -17.58 -4.88 -2.57
N ILE A 226 -16.71 -3.96 -2.10
CA ILE A 226 -15.49 -4.26 -1.36
C ILE A 226 -15.83 -5.08 -0.11
N SER A 227 -16.83 -4.64 0.67
CA SER A 227 -17.29 -5.34 1.86
C SER A 227 -17.84 -6.74 1.54
N ARG A 228 -18.62 -6.88 0.48
CA ARG A 228 -19.19 -8.17 0.06
C ARG A 228 -18.11 -9.19 -0.26
N LEU A 229 -17.13 -8.82 -1.07
CA LEU A 229 -16.02 -9.71 -1.41
C LEU A 229 -15.15 -10.02 -0.19
N GLY A 230 -14.79 -9.01 0.61
CA GLY A 230 -13.99 -9.21 1.80
C GLY A 230 -14.66 -10.09 2.85
N VAL A 231 -15.98 -9.93 3.07
CA VAL A 231 -16.75 -10.78 3.99
C VAL A 231 -16.82 -12.22 3.47
N ALA A 232 -16.98 -12.42 2.17
CA ALA A 232 -16.91 -13.76 1.59
C ALA A 232 -15.55 -14.44 1.81
N MET A 233 -14.47 -13.66 1.92
CA MET A 233 -13.13 -14.13 2.28
C MET A 233 -12.92 -14.32 3.80
N GLY A 234 -13.90 -13.98 4.62
CA GLY A 234 -13.85 -14.13 6.09
C GLY A 234 -13.48 -12.85 6.85
N ALA A 235 -13.52 -11.68 6.20
CA ALA A 235 -13.30 -10.40 6.88
C ALA A 235 -14.48 -9.99 7.78
N ASN A 236 -14.17 -9.20 8.79
CA ASN A 236 -15.19 -8.55 9.61
C ASN A 236 -15.80 -7.37 8.85
N PRO A 237 -17.14 -7.31 8.63
CA PRO A 237 -17.78 -6.21 7.91
C PRO A 237 -17.52 -4.83 8.54
N LEU A 238 -17.33 -4.75 9.85
CA LEU A 238 -17.02 -3.49 10.54
C LEU A 238 -15.64 -2.92 10.17
N THR A 239 -14.71 -3.73 9.68
CA THR A 239 -13.40 -3.24 9.20
C THR A 239 -13.57 -2.28 8.03
N PHE A 240 -14.57 -2.49 7.17
CA PHE A 240 -14.78 -1.68 5.98
C PHE A 240 -15.38 -0.29 6.26
N ILE A 241 -16.01 -0.07 7.40
CA ILE A 241 -16.45 1.26 7.85
C ILE A 241 -15.38 2.01 8.67
N GLY A 242 -14.20 1.40 8.84
CA GLY A 242 -13.04 1.96 9.53
C GLY A 242 -12.04 2.65 8.60
N LEU A 243 -10.83 2.90 9.16
CA LEU A 243 -9.74 3.61 8.47
C LEU A 243 -9.29 2.94 7.17
N SER A 244 -9.11 1.62 7.17
CA SER A 244 -8.64 0.86 5.99
C SER A 244 -9.76 0.56 4.96
N GLY A 245 -10.99 0.90 5.26
CA GLY A 245 -12.14 0.80 4.37
C GLY A 245 -12.57 2.18 3.89
N VAL A 246 -13.66 2.73 4.48
CA VAL A 246 -14.24 4.01 4.06
C VAL A 246 -13.24 5.18 4.16
N GLY A 247 -12.40 5.23 5.19
CA GLY A 247 -11.44 6.31 5.35
C GLY A 247 -10.42 6.37 4.21
N ASP A 248 -9.80 5.24 3.90
CA ASP A 248 -8.81 5.14 2.81
C ASP A 248 -9.46 5.25 1.42
N LEU A 249 -10.72 4.84 1.28
CA LEU A 249 -11.50 5.04 0.06
C LEU A 249 -11.80 6.53 -0.20
N ILE A 250 -12.25 7.27 0.82
CA ILE A 250 -12.55 8.70 0.68
C ILE A 250 -11.30 9.46 0.24
N VAL A 251 -10.19 9.35 0.99
CA VAL A 251 -8.97 10.08 0.68
C VAL A 251 -8.41 9.73 -0.71
N THR A 252 -8.53 8.46 -1.12
CA THR A 252 -8.01 8.01 -2.42
C THR A 252 -8.93 8.38 -3.58
N GLY A 253 -10.25 8.36 -3.37
CA GLY A 253 -11.26 8.64 -4.39
C GLY A 253 -11.53 10.13 -4.61
N THR A 254 -11.08 11.02 -3.73
CA THR A 254 -11.32 12.46 -3.83
C THR A 254 -10.06 13.29 -4.05
N SER A 255 -8.88 12.73 -3.83
CA SER A 255 -7.64 13.47 -3.85
C SER A 255 -6.92 13.42 -5.21
N VAL A 256 -6.42 14.57 -5.64
CA VAL A 256 -5.54 14.72 -6.82
C VAL A 256 -4.16 14.07 -6.60
N HIS A 257 -3.76 13.80 -5.36
CA HIS A 257 -2.54 13.06 -5.04
C HIS A 257 -2.67 11.56 -5.34
N SER A 258 -3.91 11.05 -5.45
CA SER A 258 -4.15 9.65 -5.80
C SER A 258 -3.81 9.36 -7.25
N ARG A 259 -2.81 8.49 -7.46
CA ARG A 259 -2.43 8.01 -8.81
C ARG A 259 -3.59 7.30 -9.51
N ASN A 260 -4.38 6.51 -8.78
CA ASN A 260 -5.54 5.81 -9.33
C ASN A 260 -6.63 6.80 -9.76
N TRP A 261 -6.91 7.81 -8.95
CA TRP A 261 -7.85 8.87 -9.30
C TRP A 261 -7.38 9.64 -10.54
N ARG A 262 -6.10 10.05 -10.58
CA ARG A 262 -5.53 10.75 -11.76
C ARG A 262 -5.63 9.92 -13.04
N ALA A 263 -5.29 8.63 -12.95
CA ALA A 263 -5.42 7.73 -14.09
C ALA A 263 -6.88 7.64 -14.56
N GLY A 264 -7.83 7.48 -13.63
CA GLY A 264 -9.26 7.50 -13.93
C GLY A 264 -9.71 8.81 -14.58
N ASN A 265 -9.26 9.96 -14.06
CA ASN A 265 -9.60 11.28 -14.62
C ASN A 265 -9.15 11.43 -16.08
N LEU A 266 -7.93 11.00 -16.42
CA LEU A 266 -7.43 11.00 -17.78
C LEU A 266 -8.22 10.07 -18.71
N LEU A 267 -8.60 8.87 -18.21
CA LEU A 267 -9.47 7.94 -18.93
C LEU A 267 -10.84 8.55 -19.19
N GLY A 268 -11.44 9.23 -18.20
CA GLY A 268 -12.72 9.94 -18.34
C GLY A 268 -12.67 11.08 -19.34
N GLN A 269 -11.52 11.71 -19.51
CA GLN A 269 -11.24 12.72 -20.55
C GLN A 269 -11.02 12.11 -21.96
N GLY A 270 -11.12 10.79 -22.11
CA GLY A 270 -11.00 10.09 -23.39
C GLY A 270 -9.61 9.62 -23.76
N GLN A 271 -8.60 9.74 -22.87
CA GLN A 271 -7.28 9.17 -23.14
C GLN A 271 -7.32 7.66 -23.07
N LYS A 272 -6.48 6.97 -23.86
CA LYS A 272 -6.39 5.52 -23.86
C LYS A 272 -5.53 5.01 -22.72
N LEU A 273 -5.85 3.86 -22.15
CA LEU A 273 -5.14 3.29 -21.01
C LEU A 273 -3.62 3.17 -21.22
N PRO A 274 -3.08 2.69 -22.36
CA PRO A 274 -1.63 2.64 -22.57
C PRO A 274 -0.96 4.01 -22.46
N GLU A 275 -1.57 5.04 -23.05
CA GLU A 275 -1.07 6.43 -23.03
C GLU A 275 -1.08 6.99 -21.59
N VAL A 276 -2.16 6.72 -20.85
CA VAL A 276 -2.27 7.12 -19.43
C VAL A 276 -1.17 6.47 -18.59
N LEU A 277 -0.92 5.17 -18.75
CA LEU A 277 0.10 4.46 -17.98
C LEU A 277 1.52 4.93 -18.29
N GLU A 278 1.81 5.24 -19.57
CA GLU A 278 3.08 5.80 -20.00
C GLU A 278 3.30 7.20 -19.40
N ASN A 279 2.32 8.09 -19.53
CA ASN A 279 2.37 9.45 -19.01
C ASN A 279 2.49 9.52 -17.48
N MET A 280 1.91 8.57 -16.77
CA MET A 280 1.99 8.50 -15.31
C MET A 280 3.39 8.22 -14.79
N GLY A 281 4.24 7.48 -15.55
CA GLY A 281 5.62 7.14 -15.16
C GLY A 281 5.76 6.36 -13.86
N MET A 282 4.64 5.96 -13.25
CA MET A 282 4.55 5.23 -11.99
C MET A 282 3.44 4.17 -12.04
N VAL A 283 3.56 3.15 -11.17
CA VAL A 283 2.58 2.05 -11.12
C VAL A 283 1.21 2.57 -10.67
N VAL A 284 0.16 2.21 -11.43
CA VAL A 284 -1.26 2.41 -11.09
C VAL A 284 -1.80 1.05 -10.63
N GLU A 285 -1.74 0.81 -9.32
CA GLU A 285 -2.08 -0.51 -8.73
C GLU A 285 -3.53 -0.93 -9.01
N GLY A 286 -4.47 0.02 -9.09
CA GLY A 286 -5.88 -0.26 -9.34
C GLY A 286 -6.13 -0.99 -10.66
N VAL A 287 -5.36 -0.72 -11.71
CA VAL A 287 -5.49 -1.39 -13.01
C VAL A 287 -5.21 -2.89 -12.89
N ASN A 288 -4.10 -3.24 -12.23
CA ASN A 288 -3.73 -4.63 -12.00
C ASN A 288 -4.69 -5.33 -11.02
N THR A 289 -5.10 -4.60 -9.98
CA THR A 289 -6.00 -5.14 -8.95
C THR A 289 -7.41 -5.41 -9.51
N THR A 290 -7.89 -4.66 -10.51
CA THR A 290 -9.22 -4.87 -11.11
C THR A 290 -9.34 -6.28 -11.66
N GLN A 291 -8.40 -6.73 -12.47
CA GLN A 291 -8.44 -8.08 -13.05
C GLN A 291 -8.39 -9.17 -11.97
N ALA A 292 -7.45 -9.05 -11.03
CA ALA A 292 -7.32 -10.03 -9.95
C ALA A 292 -8.58 -10.10 -9.06
N ALA A 293 -9.21 -8.94 -8.78
CA ALA A 293 -10.42 -8.88 -7.97
C ALA A 293 -11.62 -9.51 -8.68
N MET A 294 -11.73 -9.34 -10.00
CA MET A 294 -12.79 -9.96 -10.80
C MET A 294 -12.66 -11.48 -10.82
N GLU A 295 -11.47 -11.98 -11.16
CA GLU A 295 -11.19 -13.42 -11.20
C GLU A 295 -11.41 -14.06 -9.83
N LEU A 296 -11.02 -13.39 -8.75
CA LEU A 296 -11.27 -13.82 -7.38
C LEU A 296 -12.77 -13.87 -7.06
N ALA A 297 -13.52 -12.81 -7.41
CA ALA A 297 -14.96 -12.74 -7.18
C ALA A 297 -15.73 -13.82 -7.94
N ASP A 298 -15.37 -14.05 -9.20
CA ASP A 298 -15.96 -15.10 -10.03
C ASP A 298 -15.69 -16.49 -9.41
N SER A 299 -14.48 -16.76 -8.93
CA SER A 299 -14.11 -18.01 -8.26
C SER A 299 -14.90 -18.27 -6.96
N MET A 300 -15.33 -17.19 -6.29
CA MET A 300 -16.09 -17.24 -5.04
C MET A 300 -17.60 -17.09 -5.23
N GLY A 301 -18.07 -16.89 -6.47
CA GLY A 301 -19.49 -16.66 -6.77
C GLY A 301 -20.02 -15.33 -6.21
N VAL A 302 -19.15 -14.32 -6.06
CA VAL A 302 -19.52 -12.99 -5.55
C VAL A 302 -19.76 -12.03 -6.70
N GLU A 303 -20.96 -11.45 -6.77
CA GLU A 303 -21.29 -10.47 -7.80
C GLU A 303 -20.74 -9.08 -7.47
N LEU A 304 -19.95 -8.52 -8.41
CA LEU A 304 -19.34 -7.19 -8.32
C LEU A 304 -19.68 -6.39 -9.58
N SER A 305 -20.68 -5.53 -9.54
CA SER A 305 -21.16 -4.81 -10.73
C SER A 305 -20.29 -3.61 -11.13
N LEU A 306 -19.82 -2.81 -10.14
CA LEU A 306 -18.99 -1.63 -10.39
C LEU A 306 -17.54 -1.98 -10.72
N ILE A 307 -16.99 -2.98 -10.06
CA ILE A 307 -15.62 -3.47 -10.32
C ILE A 307 -15.56 -4.03 -11.74
N HIS A 308 -16.60 -4.72 -12.22
CA HIS A 308 -16.72 -5.19 -13.60
C HIS A 308 -16.78 -4.04 -14.64
N ILE A 309 -17.42 -2.92 -14.32
CA ILE A 309 -17.48 -1.74 -15.21
C ILE A 309 -16.11 -1.07 -15.35
N SER A 310 -15.28 -1.16 -14.32
CA SER A 310 -13.92 -0.59 -14.30
C SER A 310 -12.92 -1.42 -15.11
N GLU A 311 -13.32 -2.56 -15.70
CA GLU A 311 -12.46 -3.38 -16.55
C GLU A 311 -12.23 -2.72 -17.92
N PRO A 312 -10.99 -2.33 -18.26
CA PRO A 312 -10.71 -1.61 -19.50
C PRO A 312 -10.85 -2.44 -20.78
N THR A 313 -11.07 -3.75 -20.66
CA THR A 313 -11.09 -4.70 -21.79
C THR A 313 -12.49 -5.10 -22.26
N ARG A 314 -13.54 -4.86 -21.49
CA ARG A 314 -14.91 -5.26 -21.85
C ARG A 314 -15.64 -4.18 -22.64
N ARG A 315 -15.33 -4.08 -23.96
CA ARG A 315 -16.26 -3.52 -24.95
C ARG A 315 -17.47 -4.44 -25.07
N ARG A 316 -18.45 -4.33 -24.21
CA ARG A 316 -19.82 -4.68 -24.56
C ARG A 316 -20.47 -3.42 -25.08
N GLY A 317 -20.70 -3.39 -26.40
CA GLY A 317 -21.46 -2.35 -27.04
C GLY A 317 -22.80 -2.20 -26.32
N ILE A 318 -23.10 -0.99 -25.92
CA ILE A 318 -24.45 -0.57 -25.62
C ILE A 318 -25.10 -0.43 -27.00
N SER A 319 -25.90 -1.41 -27.38
CA SER A 319 -26.86 -1.31 -28.50
C SER A 319 -28.10 -0.58 -28.00
#